data_480e33c6db7e390b461b51113a1e3c44
#
_entry.id   480e33c6db7e390b461b51113a1e3c44
#
_cell.length_a   1.000
_cell.length_b   1.000
_cell.length_c   1.000
_cell.angle_alpha   90.00
_cell.angle_beta   90.00
_cell.angle_gamma   90.00
#
_symmetry.space_group_name_H-M   'P 1'
#
loop_
_entity.id
_entity.type
_entity.pdbx_description
1 polymer ?
#
loop_
_entity_poly.entity_id
_entity_poly.type
_entity_poly.pdbx_seq_one_letter_code
_entity_poly.pdbx_strand_id
1 'polypeptide(L)'
;MATLGPMPPHGVIDDFLPDAERLALLTWAVGEQSAFKPAKVFTGEGGRQQRINPDSRRALRHPGLGPFDSLMRTRLLARLPQIMAAAGYNGPEPRSIEFELNAYGEGAHFAPHIDIPLGPRRRATDERKGEDRFVSAIYYFFDEPKGFSGGALRLYRFGADPSSCGKADSIVFEPIQNRLVAFPSWARHAVETVSCKSGEFRHHRFALNCWFCRKLSG
;
A
#
# COMPACT_ATOMS: atom_id res chain seq x y z
N MET A 1 -11.75 25.22 -16.32
CA MET A 1 -11.57 24.08 -15.41
C MET A 1 -10.94 22.94 -16.21
N ALA A 2 -9.86 22.34 -15.75
CA ALA A 2 -9.31 21.17 -16.42
C ALA A 2 -10.32 20.02 -16.32
N THR A 3 -10.60 19.35 -17.44
CA THR A 3 -11.47 18.19 -17.44
C THR A 3 -10.77 17.04 -16.72
N LEU A 4 -11.38 16.52 -15.65
CA LEU A 4 -10.87 15.37 -14.94
C LEU A 4 -10.93 14.11 -15.83
N GLY A 5 -9.87 13.33 -15.81
CA GLY A 5 -9.82 12.04 -16.49
C GLY A 5 -10.64 10.96 -15.78
N PRO A 6 -10.57 9.71 -16.25
CA PRO A 6 -11.31 8.60 -15.65
C PRO A 6 -10.81 8.25 -14.24
N MET A 7 -11.64 7.51 -13.50
CA MET A 7 -11.19 6.84 -12.28
C MET A 7 -10.16 5.76 -12.67
N PRO A 8 -9.04 5.64 -11.95
CA PRO A 8 -8.11 4.54 -12.18
C PRO A 8 -8.81 3.18 -12.06
N PRO A 9 -8.45 2.17 -12.87
CA PRO A 9 -8.91 0.80 -12.66
C PRO A 9 -8.60 0.35 -11.24
N HIS A 10 -9.51 -0.39 -10.62
CA HIS A 10 -9.33 -0.91 -9.27
C HIS A 10 -10.27 -2.07 -9.02
N GLY A 11 -9.95 -2.86 -8.00
CA GLY A 11 -10.84 -3.93 -7.54
C GLY A 11 -10.43 -4.45 -6.17
N VAL A 12 -11.30 -5.27 -5.61
CA VAL A 12 -11.12 -5.88 -4.29
C VAL A 12 -11.19 -7.40 -4.39
N ILE A 13 -10.46 -8.07 -3.52
CA ILE A 13 -10.52 -9.52 -3.30
C ILE A 13 -10.73 -9.70 -1.80
N ASP A 14 -11.92 -10.14 -1.42
CA ASP A 14 -12.24 -10.48 -0.03
C ASP A 14 -11.79 -11.92 0.27
N ASP A 15 -11.64 -12.24 1.55
CA ASP A 15 -11.21 -13.54 2.05
C ASP A 15 -9.90 -14.02 1.36
N PHE A 16 -8.93 -13.09 1.30
CA PHE A 16 -7.69 -13.29 0.55
C PHE A 16 -6.84 -14.44 1.11
N LEU A 17 -6.70 -14.52 2.44
CA LEU A 17 -6.02 -15.62 3.13
C LEU A 17 -7.02 -16.54 3.84
N PRO A 18 -6.71 -17.84 3.96
CA PRO A 18 -7.37 -18.67 4.96
C PRO A 18 -7.21 -18.07 6.38
N ASP A 19 -8.24 -18.21 7.21
CA ASP A 19 -8.23 -17.61 8.57
C ASP A 19 -7.03 -18.02 9.42
N ALA A 20 -6.62 -19.27 9.36
CA ALA A 20 -5.45 -19.75 10.11
C ALA A 20 -4.15 -19.02 9.71
N GLU A 21 -3.98 -18.75 8.40
CA GLU A 21 -2.81 -18.03 7.89
C GLU A 21 -2.85 -16.55 8.25
N ARG A 22 -4.04 -15.92 8.16
CA ARG A 22 -4.27 -14.54 8.56
C ARG A 22 -3.97 -14.35 10.04
N LEU A 23 -4.49 -15.22 10.91
CA LEU A 23 -4.25 -15.18 12.36
C LEU A 23 -2.77 -15.40 12.69
N ALA A 24 -2.11 -16.33 12.02
CA ALA A 24 -0.68 -16.57 12.20
C ALA A 24 0.15 -15.34 11.80
N LEU A 25 -0.17 -14.71 10.65
CA LEU A 25 0.48 -13.47 10.20
C LEU A 25 0.28 -12.33 11.21
N LEU A 26 -0.94 -12.16 11.73
CA LEU A 26 -1.24 -11.13 12.74
C LEU A 26 -0.46 -11.39 14.03
N THR A 27 -0.48 -12.61 14.53
CA THR A 27 0.23 -13.00 15.76
C THR A 27 1.72 -12.72 15.62
N TRP A 28 2.31 -13.10 14.50
CA TRP A 28 3.71 -12.80 14.20
C TRP A 28 3.98 -11.30 14.14
N ALA A 29 3.18 -10.54 13.38
CA ALA A 29 3.36 -9.10 13.24
C ALA A 29 3.27 -8.36 14.58
N VAL A 30 2.35 -8.76 15.46
CA VAL A 30 2.22 -8.20 16.81
C VAL A 30 3.44 -8.57 17.67
N GLY A 31 3.94 -9.81 17.58
CA GLY A 31 5.14 -10.25 18.28
C GLY A 31 6.41 -9.49 17.87
N GLU A 32 6.47 -9.02 16.61
CA GLU A 32 7.60 -8.26 16.06
C GLU A 32 7.51 -6.74 16.32
N GLN A 33 6.69 -6.27 17.26
CA GLN A 33 6.47 -4.84 17.55
C GLN A 33 7.78 -4.05 17.65
N SER A 34 8.81 -4.59 18.30
CA SER A 34 10.10 -3.92 18.49
C SER A 34 10.89 -3.70 17.18
N ALA A 35 10.63 -4.48 16.14
CA ALA A 35 11.25 -4.36 14.83
C ALA A 35 10.61 -3.25 13.98
N PHE A 36 9.40 -2.82 14.29
CA PHE A 36 8.76 -1.73 13.60
C PHE A 36 9.42 -0.39 13.92
N LYS A 37 9.73 0.39 12.88
CA LYS A 37 10.38 1.71 12.97
C LYS A 37 9.55 2.75 12.21
N PRO A 38 9.66 4.06 12.55
CA PRO A 38 9.00 5.11 11.81
C PRO A 38 9.27 5.00 10.30
N ALA A 39 8.22 5.01 9.51
CA ALA A 39 8.31 4.92 8.06
C ALA A 39 8.97 6.18 7.49
N LYS A 40 9.79 6.00 6.46
CA LYS A 40 10.47 7.09 5.75
C LYS A 40 9.73 7.40 4.45
N VAL A 41 9.83 8.63 3.99
CA VAL A 41 9.42 9.08 2.66
C VAL A 41 10.61 9.61 1.90
N PHE A 42 10.52 9.57 0.57
CA PHE A 42 11.52 10.21 -0.28
C PHE A 42 11.24 11.71 -0.35
N THR A 43 12.24 12.53 -0.03
CA THR A 43 12.17 14.01 -0.03
C THR A 43 13.34 14.61 -0.80
N GLY A 44 13.26 15.93 -1.07
CA GLY A 44 14.32 16.70 -1.74
C GLY A 44 14.21 16.70 -3.26
N GLU A 45 14.99 17.56 -3.93
CA GLU A 45 15.07 17.62 -5.39
C GLU A 45 15.51 16.29 -5.96
N GLY A 46 14.66 15.74 -6.82
CA GLY A 46 14.84 14.43 -7.34
C GLY A 46 14.59 13.32 -6.27
N GLY A 47 14.06 13.55 -4.96
CA GLY A 47 13.73 12.64 -3.84
C GLY A 47 14.89 11.66 -3.51
N ARG A 48 16.11 12.12 -3.52
CA ARG A 48 17.33 11.34 -3.28
C ARG A 48 17.55 11.01 -1.80
N GLN A 49 16.77 11.61 -0.89
CA GLN A 49 16.94 11.41 0.54
C GLN A 49 15.71 10.74 1.14
N GLN A 50 15.93 9.71 1.91
CA GLN A 50 14.89 9.11 2.75
C GLN A 50 14.87 9.82 4.10
N ARG A 51 13.75 10.45 4.44
CA ARG A 51 13.56 11.12 5.73
C ARG A 51 12.25 10.71 6.38
N ILE A 52 12.22 10.75 7.70
CA ILE A 52 10.97 10.70 8.46
C ILE A 52 10.32 12.08 8.30
N ASN A 53 9.12 12.11 7.73
CA ASN A 53 8.30 13.31 7.60
C ASN A 53 6.87 12.98 8.07
N PRO A 54 6.55 13.25 9.34
CA PRO A 54 5.25 12.89 9.92
C PRO A 54 4.05 13.60 9.27
N ASP A 55 4.25 14.76 8.64
CA ASP A 55 3.19 15.49 7.93
C ASP A 55 2.83 14.81 6.60
N SER A 56 3.80 14.14 6.00
CA SER A 56 3.60 13.38 4.77
C SER A 56 3.19 11.93 5.05
N ARG A 57 3.86 11.27 6.01
CA ARG A 57 3.58 9.88 6.37
C ARG A 57 3.84 9.63 7.85
N ARG A 58 2.81 9.31 8.58
CA ARG A 58 2.90 8.80 9.96
C ARG A 58 2.48 7.35 9.96
N ALA A 59 3.43 6.44 10.01
CA ALA A 59 3.23 5.00 10.09
C ALA A 59 4.47 4.34 10.67
N LEU A 60 4.33 3.13 11.17
CA LEU A 60 5.43 2.25 11.51
C LEU A 60 5.62 1.23 10.37
N ARG A 61 6.86 0.92 10.04
CA ARG A 61 7.24 -0.03 8.99
C ARG A 61 8.10 -1.14 9.57
N HIS A 62 7.79 -2.38 9.21
CA HIS A 62 8.63 -3.55 9.49
C HIS A 62 9.65 -3.77 8.34
N PRO A 63 10.87 -4.24 8.61
CA PRO A 63 11.92 -4.42 7.58
C PRO A 63 11.60 -5.50 6.53
N GLY A 64 10.71 -6.45 6.81
CA GLY A 64 10.34 -7.53 5.89
C GLY A 64 9.13 -8.31 6.39
N LEU A 65 8.89 -9.49 5.83
CA LEU A 65 7.79 -10.39 6.22
C LEU A 65 8.26 -11.65 6.98
N GLY A 66 9.56 -11.74 7.29
CA GLY A 66 10.10 -12.91 7.99
C GLY A 66 9.61 -14.23 7.37
N PRO A 67 9.05 -15.15 8.18
CA PRO A 67 8.60 -16.46 7.69
C PRO A 67 7.41 -16.40 6.74
N PHE A 68 6.72 -15.26 6.62
CA PHE A 68 5.53 -15.10 5.78
C PHE A 68 5.84 -14.62 4.35
N ASP A 69 7.09 -14.32 3.99
CA ASP A 69 7.43 -13.85 2.63
C ASP A 69 7.01 -14.87 1.56
N SER A 70 7.43 -16.13 1.70
CA SER A 70 7.11 -17.19 0.74
C SER A 70 5.62 -17.49 0.67
N LEU A 71 4.93 -17.49 1.82
CA LEU A 71 3.48 -17.70 1.88
C LEU A 71 2.75 -16.60 1.09
N MET A 72 3.05 -15.34 1.38
CA MET A 72 2.40 -14.20 0.72
C MET A 72 2.66 -14.19 -0.79
N ARG A 73 3.87 -14.50 -1.24
CA ARG A 73 4.17 -14.65 -2.67
C ARG A 73 3.30 -15.72 -3.32
N THR A 74 3.21 -16.89 -2.70
CA THR A 74 2.39 -18.01 -3.20
C THR A 74 0.92 -17.60 -3.32
N ARG A 75 0.36 -16.93 -2.30
CA ARG A 75 -1.05 -16.50 -2.30
C ARG A 75 -1.33 -15.40 -3.33
N LEU A 76 -0.41 -14.45 -3.49
CA LEU A 76 -0.52 -13.41 -4.52
C LEU A 76 -0.42 -13.98 -5.94
N LEU A 77 0.49 -14.91 -6.19
CA LEU A 77 0.63 -15.55 -7.49
C LEU A 77 -0.59 -16.42 -7.83
N ALA A 78 -1.19 -17.10 -6.86
CA ALA A 78 -2.43 -17.85 -7.07
C ALA A 78 -3.63 -16.95 -7.45
N ARG A 79 -3.60 -15.67 -7.10
CA ARG A 79 -4.63 -14.66 -7.44
C ARG A 79 -4.18 -13.68 -8.51
N LEU A 80 -3.02 -13.91 -9.14
CA LEU A 80 -2.41 -12.98 -10.07
C LEU A 80 -3.35 -12.52 -11.20
N PRO A 81 -4.09 -13.38 -11.90
CA PRO A 81 -5.00 -12.94 -12.95
C PRO A 81 -6.07 -11.96 -12.44
N GLN A 82 -6.62 -12.19 -11.25
CA GLN A 82 -7.63 -11.32 -10.63
C GLN A 82 -7.04 -9.96 -10.25
N ILE A 83 -5.83 -9.96 -9.66
CA ILE A 83 -5.11 -8.74 -9.27
C ILE A 83 -4.77 -7.90 -10.49
N MET A 84 -4.26 -8.52 -11.57
CA MET A 84 -3.93 -7.82 -12.80
C MET A 84 -5.18 -7.22 -13.48
N ALA A 85 -6.26 -8.00 -13.57
CA ALA A 85 -7.54 -7.52 -14.12
C ALA A 85 -8.10 -6.35 -13.30
N ALA A 86 -8.09 -6.42 -11.96
CA ALA A 86 -8.51 -5.34 -11.08
C ALA A 86 -7.73 -4.03 -11.33
N ALA A 87 -6.43 -4.13 -11.56
CA ALA A 87 -5.58 -2.98 -11.88
C ALA A 87 -5.64 -2.56 -13.37
N GLY A 88 -6.49 -3.20 -14.20
CA GLY A 88 -6.59 -2.92 -15.63
C GLY A 88 -5.30 -3.22 -16.40
N TYR A 89 -4.51 -4.19 -15.94
CA TYR A 89 -3.23 -4.54 -16.53
C TYR A 89 -3.33 -5.83 -17.36
N ASN A 90 -2.96 -5.74 -18.63
CA ASN A 90 -3.01 -6.84 -19.61
C ASN A 90 -1.60 -7.20 -20.17
N GLY A 91 -0.54 -6.76 -19.51
CA GLY A 91 0.83 -6.97 -19.95
C GLY A 91 1.45 -8.26 -19.43
N PRO A 92 2.78 -8.44 -19.59
CA PRO A 92 3.51 -9.61 -19.13
C PRO A 92 3.40 -9.81 -17.61
N GLU A 93 3.63 -11.04 -17.16
CA GLU A 93 3.70 -11.36 -15.73
C GLU A 93 4.76 -10.52 -14.99
N PRO A 94 4.56 -10.27 -13.70
CA PRO A 94 5.53 -9.54 -12.89
C PRO A 94 6.83 -10.35 -12.77
N ARG A 95 7.95 -9.64 -12.80
CA ARG A 95 9.26 -10.22 -12.58
C ARG A 95 9.55 -10.45 -11.10
N SER A 96 9.06 -9.55 -10.27
CA SER A 96 9.22 -9.62 -8.83
C SER A 96 8.03 -8.99 -8.10
N ILE A 97 7.91 -9.28 -6.80
CA ILE A 97 6.95 -8.66 -5.91
C ILE A 97 7.73 -8.08 -4.73
N GLU A 98 7.60 -6.78 -4.48
CA GLU A 98 8.14 -6.10 -3.31
C GLU A 98 7.09 -6.06 -2.20
N PHE A 99 7.53 -6.14 -0.95
CA PHE A 99 6.67 -6.06 0.22
C PHE A 99 7.05 -4.92 1.15
N GLU A 100 6.03 -4.30 1.75
CA GLU A 100 6.20 -3.38 2.86
C GLU A 100 5.07 -3.58 3.87
N LEU A 101 5.40 -4.11 5.03
CA LEU A 101 4.44 -4.26 6.14
C LEU A 101 4.41 -2.99 6.97
N ASN A 102 3.22 -2.44 7.15
CA ASN A 102 2.98 -1.21 7.88
C ASN A 102 1.96 -1.41 9.01
N ALA A 103 2.16 -0.69 10.11
CA ALA A 103 1.23 -0.57 11.21
C ALA A 103 0.86 0.91 11.41
N TYR A 104 -0.44 1.20 11.36
CA TYR A 104 -1.01 2.53 11.49
C TYR A 104 -1.76 2.62 12.82
N GLY A 105 -1.20 3.37 13.78
CA GLY A 105 -1.79 3.65 15.09
C GLY A 105 -2.50 4.99 15.14
N GLU A 106 -2.61 5.59 16.33
CA GLU A 106 -3.30 6.88 16.53
C GLU A 106 -2.66 8.01 15.71
N GLY A 107 -3.50 8.75 14.96
CA GLY A 107 -3.09 9.84 14.08
C GLY A 107 -2.27 9.43 12.86
N ALA A 108 -2.09 8.12 12.63
CA ALA A 108 -1.31 7.63 11.48
C ALA A 108 -2.05 7.87 10.17
N HIS A 109 -1.31 8.26 9.13
CA HIS A 109 -1.83 8.56 7.81
C HIS A 109 -0.72 8.50 6.74
N PHE A 110 -1.10 8.58 5.48
CA PHE A 110 -0.17 8.81 4.38
C PHE A 110 -0.79 9.78 3.38
N ALA A 111 -0.16 10.95 3.21
CA ALA A 111 -0.60 12.00 2.30
C ALA A 111 -0.67 11.52 0.84
N PRO A 112 -1.42 12.21 -0.04
CA PRO A 112 -1.56 11.82 -1.43
C PRO A 112 -0.23 11.63 -2.16
N HIS A 113 -0.02 10.44 -2.72
CA HIS A 113 1.20 10.03 -3.41
C HIS A 113 0.92 9.04 -4.54
N ILE A 114 1.95 8.65 -5.25
CA ILE A 114 1.96 7.52 -6.20
C ILE A 114 3.10 6.58 -5.82
N ASP A 115 2.98 5.32 -6.19
CA ASP A 115 3.98 4.29 -5.84
C ASP A 115 5.14 4.18 -6.84
N ILE A 116 5.06 4.89 -7.96
CA ILE A 116 6.14 4.98 -8.94
C ILE A 116 6.93 6.28 -8.76
N PRO A 117 8.27 6.27 -8.90
CA PRO A 117 9.05 7.48 -8.86
C PRO A 117 8.78 8.34 -10.11
N LEU A 118 8.62 9.67 -9.91
CA LEU A 118 8.51 10.63 -10.99
C LEU A 118 9.89 11.18 -11.40
N GLY A 119 10.08 11.41 -12.71
CA GLY A 119 11.26 12.12 -13.25
C GLY A 119 12.48 11.25 -13.58
N PRO A 120 13.66 11.89 -13.81
CA PRO A 120 14.88 11.23 -14.34
C PRO A 120 15.44 10.09 -13.51
N ARG A 121 14.92 9.88 -12.31
CA ARG A 121 15.28 8.80 -11.40
C ARG A 121 15.03 7.40 -11.93
N ARG A 122 14.16 7.26 -12.91
CA ARG A 122 13.88 5.96 -13.53
C ARG A 122 15.14 5.24 -14.02
N ARG A 123 16.30 5.90 -14.12
CA ARG A 123 17.46 5.37 -14.85
C ARG A 123 18.74 5.10 -14.05
N ALA A 124 19.00 5.75 -12.91
CA ALA A 124 20.41 5.79 -12.48
C ALA A 124 20.73 5.36 -11.05
N THR A 125 19.80 5.35 -10.11
CA THR A 125 20.14 5.16 -8.68
C THR A 125 19.13 4.33 -7.89
N ASP A 126 18.22 3.61 -8.57
CA ASP A 126 17.21 2.84 -7.89
C ASP A 126 17.78 1.50 -7.45
N GLU A 127 17.74 1.23 -6.15
CA GLU A 127 18.07 -0.07 -5.55
C GLU A 127 17.26 -1.23 -6.16
N ARG A 128 16.18 -0.92 -6.91
CA ARG A 128 15.30 -1.83 -7.63
C ARG A 128 15.90 -2.45 -8.89
N LYS A 129 17.21 -2.32 -9.13
CA LYS A 129 17.93 -3.00 -10.22
C LYS A 129 17.28 -2.86 -11.61
N GLY A 130 16.73 -1.68 -11.92
CA GLY A 130 16.10 -1.43 -13.23
C GLY A 130 14.68 -2.00 -13.35
N GLU A 131 14.00 -2.24 -12.25
CA GLU A 131 12.59 -2.62 -12.20
C GLU A 131 11.68 -1.43 -11.87
N ASP A 132 10.45 -1.47 -12.35
CA ASP A 132 9.41 -0.46 -12.11
C ASP A 132 8.15 -1.12 -11.55
N ARG A 133 7.54 -0.49 -10.54
CA ARG A 133 6.25 -0.91 -10.00
C ARG A 133 5.16 -0.57 -11.01
N PHE A 134 4.28 -1.49 -11.33
CA PHE A 134 3.19 -1.25 -12.26
C PHE A 134 1.81 -1.54 -11.69
N VAL A 135 1.71 -2.48 -10.72
CA VAL A 135 0.50 -2.75 -9.95
C VAL A 135 0.83 -2.69 -8.48
N SER A 136 -0.01 -1.99 -7.72
CA SER A 136 -0.03 -1.94 -6.27
C SER A 136 -1.20 -2.74 -5.75
N ALA A 137 -0.97 -3.54 -4.73
CA ALA A 137 -2.01 -4.20 -3.97
C ALA A 137 -1.79 -3.98 -2.47
N ILE A 138 -2.87 -3.72 -1.74
CA ILE A 138 -2.83 -3.48 -0.30
C ILE A 138 -3.71 -4.52 0.38
N TYR A 139 -3.10 -5.36 1.20
CA TYR A 139 -3.79 -6.37 1.98
C TYR A 139 -3.98 -5.89 3.42
N TYR A 140 -5.21 -5.95 3.95
CA TYR A 140 -5.56 -5.55 5.31
C TYR A 140 -5.75 -6.75 6.22
N PHE A 141 -5.16 -6.66 7.40
CA PHE A 141 -5.39 -7.58 8.50
C PHE A 141 -5.24 -6.86 9.84
N PHE A 142 -6.00 -7.25 10.84
CA PHE A 142 -6.00 -6.63 12.16
C PHE A 142 -6.65 -7.53 13.20
N ASP A 143 -6.60 -7.12 14.46
CA ASP A 143 -7.23 -7.86 15.56
C ASP A 143 -8.75 -7.65 15.56
N GLU A 144 -9.48 -8.63 16.06
CA GLU A 144 -10.93 -8.56 16.20
C GLU A 144 -11.31 -8.72 17.67
N PRO A 145 -12.21 -7.85 18.20
CA PRO A 145 -12.91 -6.77 17.49
C PRO A 145 -11.97 -5.65 17.04
N LYS A 146 -12.32 -5.00 15.89
CA LYS A 146 -11.53 -3.92 15.29
C LYS A 146 -11.24 -2.79 16.30
N GLY A 147 -9.96 -2.61 16.65
CA GLY A 147 -9.51 -1.65 17.67
C GLY A 147 -9.25 -0.22 17.16
N PHE A 148 -9.56 0.08 15.89
CA PHE A 148 -9.36 1.38 15.26
C PHE A 148 -10.56 1.79 14.41
N SER A 149 -10.60 3.06 14.03
CA SER A 149 -11.52 3.62 13.03
C SER A 149 -10.74 4.48 12.02
N GLY A 150 -11.36 4.83 10.88
CA GLY A 150 -10.68 5.54 9.80
C GLY A 150 -9.64 4.67 9.09
N GLY A 151 -8.60 5.32 8.54
CA GLY A 151 -7.53 4.62 7.84
C GLY A 151 -7.93 4.08 6.47
N ALA A 152 -8.99 4.61 5.87
CA ALA A 152 -9.42 4.22 4.54
C ALA A 152 -8.36 4.56 3.48
N LEU A 153 -8.29 3.75 2.44
CA LEU A 153 -7.54 4.06 1.23
C LEU A 153 -8.41 4.93 0.33
N ARG A 154 -7.94 6.12 0.01
CA ARG A 154 -8.57 7.01 -0.97
C ARG A 154 -7.80 6.94 -2.28
N LEU A 155 -8.50 6.62 -3.37
CA LEU A 155 -7.96 6.59 -4.73
C LEU A 155 -8.56 7.76 -5.51
N TYR A 156 -7.71 8.60 -6.10
CA TYR A 156 -8.12 9.82 -6.78
C TYR A 156 -8.30 9.62 -8.29
N ARG A 157 -9.29 10.28 -8.84
CA ARG A 157 -9.49 10.40 -10.29
C ARG A 157 -8.25 11.04 -10.94
N PHE A 158 -7.93 10.64 -12.17
CA PHE A 158 -6.79 11.21 -12.89
C PHE A 158 -6.97 12.73 -13.07
N GLY A 159 -5.96 13.50 -12.69
CA GLY A 159 -5.98 14.96 -12.75
C GLY A 159 -6.69 15.65 -11.57
N ALA A 160 -7.29 14.91 -10.64
CA ALA A 160 -7.88 15.52 -9.44
C ALA A 160 -6.80 16.13 -8.54
N ASP A 161 -7.09 17.32 -8.01
CA ASP A 161 -6.28 17.94 -6.97
C ASP A 161 -6.76 17.44 -5.59
N PRO A 162 -5.91 16.69 -4.85
CA PRO A 162 -6.30 16.15 -3.55
C PRO A 162 -6.70 17.22 -2.52
N SER A 163 -6.22 18.46 -2.66
CA SER A 163 -6.52 19.55 -1.72
C SER A 163 -7.93 20.12 -1.89
N SER A 164 -8.51 19.96 -3.07
CA SER A 164 -9.81 20.52 -3.43
C SER A 164 -10.81 19.51 -4.00
N CYS A 165 -10.43 18.21 -4.04
CA CYS A 165 -11.29 17.19 -4.67
C CYS A 165 -12.55 16.91 -3.84
N GLY A 166 -13.69 16.85 -4.54
CA GLY A 166 -14.97 16.42 -3.99
C GLY A 166 -15.09 14.89 -3.88
N LYS A 167 -16.21 14.45 -3.31
CA LYS A 167 -16.53 13.00 -3.22
C LYS A 167 -16.61 12.32 -4.60
N ALA A 168 -17.01 13.05 -5.64
CA ALA A 168 -17.11 12.54 -7.00
C ALA A 168 -15.74 12.31 -7.67
N ASP A 169 -14.66 12.89 -7.10
CA ASP A 169 -13.32 12.86 -7.68
C ASP A 169 -12.40 11.81 -7.07
N SER A 170 -12.94 11.00 -6.17
CA SER A 170 -12.21 9.92 -5.51
C SER A 170 -13.15 8.78 -5.12
N ILE A 171 -12.58 7.59 -4.96
CA ILE A 171 -13.23 6.43 -4.34
C ILE A 171 -12.50 6.08 -3.05
N VAL A 172 -13.26 5.57 -2.07
CA VAL A 172 -12.75 5.23 -0.74
C VAL A 172 -12.93 3.73 -0.49
N PHE A 173 -11.88 3.08 -0.05
CA PHE A 173 -11.88 1.68 0.36
C PHE A 173 -11.63 1.61 1.86
N GLU A 174 -12.67 1.23 2.61
CA GLU A 174 -12.52 0.96 4.03
C GLU A 174 -11.57 -0.23 4.26
N PRO A 175 -10.73 -0.18 5.32
CA PRO A 175 -9.93 -1.32 5.71
C PRO A 175 -10.85 -2.39 6.30
N ILE A 176 -11.20 -3.36 5.47
CA ILE A 176 -11.99 -4.53 5.84
C ILE A 176 -11.02 -5.68 6.10
N GLN A 177 -11.31 -6.47 7.14
CA GLN A 177 -10.53 -7.63 7.51
C GLN A 177 -10.37 -8.58 6.32
N ASN A 178 -9.15 -9.07 6.10
CA ASN A 178 -8.83 -10.07 5.08
C ASN A 178 -9.12 -9.62 3.62
N ARG A 179 -9.16 -8.30 3.38
CA ARG A 179 -9.37 -7.70 2.05
C ARG A 179 -8.06 -7.30 1.41
N LEU A 180 -7.93 -7.59 0.13
CA LEU A 180 -6.87 -7.05 -0.74
C LEU A 180 -7.51 -6.08 -1.74
N VAL A 181 -6.95 -4.88 -1.86
CA VAL A 181 -7.33 -3.86 -2.85
C VAL A 181 -6.21 -3.71 -3.85
N ALA A 182 -6.50 -3.82 -5.15
CA ALA A 182 -5.52 -3.70 -6.23
C ALA A 182 -5.83 -2.52 -7.17
N PHE A 183 -4.78 -1.81 -7.63
CA PHE A 183 -4.86 -0.67 -8.53
C PHE A 183 -3.51 -0.42 -9.23
N PRO A 184 -3.43 0.39 -10.33
CA PRO A 184 -2.16 0.71 -10.96
C PRO A 184 -1.27 1.56 -10.04
N SER A 185 0.03 1.27 -9.99
CA SER A 185 0.98 2.00 -9.13
C SER A 185 1.13 3.49 -9.47
N TRP A 186 0.72 3.90 -10.68
CA TRP A 186 0.68 5.32 -11.07
C TRP A 186 -0.53 6.07 -10.51
N ALA A 187 -1.54 5.37 -10.01
CA ALA A 187 -2.74 6.00 -9.49
C ALA A 187 -2.44 6.74 -8.18
N ARG A 188 -2.84 8.02 -8.13
CA ARG A 188 -2.68 8.83 -6.91
C ARG A 188 -3.62 8.32 -5.84
N HIS A 189 -3.07 8.10 -4.66
CA HIS A 189 -3.84 7.59 -3.52
C HIS A 189 -3.30 8.13 -2.19
N ALA A 190 -4.09 7.97 -1.14
CA ALA A 190 -3.76 8.39 0.22
C ALA A 190 -4.30 7.38 1.23
N VAL A 191 -3.72 7.34 2.42
CA VAL A 191 -4.30 6.68 3.59
C VAL A 191 -4.86 7.76 4.51
N GLU A 192 -6.16 7.72 4.76
CA GLU A 192 -6.83 8.63 5.68
C GLU A 192 -6.36 8.40 7.12
N THR A 193 -6.56 9.41 7.96
CA THR A 193 -6.12 9.33 9.36
C THR A 193 -6.80 8.21 10.10
N VAL A 194 -6.00 7.43 10.82
CA VAL A 194 -6.44 6.37 11.73
C VAL A 194 -6.69 6.95 13.12
N SER A 195 -7.76 6.55 13.77
CA SER A 195 -7.98 6.72 15.20
C SER A 195 -7.90 5.37 15.91
N CYS A 196 -6.92 5.24 16.81
CA CYS A 196 -6.67 4.03 17.61
C CYS A 196 -6.48 4.43 19.07
N LYS A 197 -7.59 4.72 19.74
CA LYS A 197 -7.62 5.35 21.09
C LYS A 197 -6.96 4.53 22.19
N SER A 198 -6.91 3.21 22.05
CA SER A 198 -6.23 2.34 23.02
C SER A 198 -4.72 2.57 23.07
N GLY A 199 -4.13 3.01 21.97
CA GLY A 199 -2.67 3.09 21.81
C GLY A 199 -1.95 1.74 21.78
N GLU A 200 -2.66 0.63 21.94
CA GLU A 200 -2.05 -0.70 21.91
C GLU A 200 -1.67 -1.10 20.51
N PHE A 201 -0.44 -1.57 20.34
CA PHE A 201 0.10 -1.94 19.02
C PHE A 201 -0.73 -3.01 18.30
N ARG A 202 -1.25 -3.99 19.04
CA ARG A 202 -2.13 -5.04 18.48
C ARG A 202 -3.41 -4.50 17.86
N HIS A 203 -3.88 -3.34 18.32
CA HIS A 203 -5.07 -2.66 17.79
C HIS A 203 -4.80 -1.77 16.58
N HIS A 204 -3.55 -1.68 16.13
CA HIS A 204 -3.21 -0.91 14.94
C HIS A 204 -3.86 -1.52 13.69
N ARG A 205 -4.06 -0.66 12.68
CA ARG A 205 -4.42 -1.09 11.34
C ARG A 205 -3.16 -1.60 10.64
N PHE A 206 -3.01 -2.90 10.53
CA PHE A 206 -1.94 -3.50 9.74
C PHE A 206 -2.30 -3.50 8.26
N ALA A 207 -1.33 -3.15 7.43
CA ALA A 207 -1.45 -3.20 5.98
C ALA A 207 -0.15 -3.71 5.35
N LEU A 208 -0.28 -4.69 4.48
CA LEU A 208 0.81 -5.16 3.65
C LEU A 208 0.68 -4.56 2.25
N ASN A 209 1.60 -3.67 1.91
CA ASN A 209 1.75 -3.19 0.54
C ASN A 209 2.53 -4.23 -0.27
N CYS A 210 1.98 -4.59 -1.43
CA CYS A 210 2.54 -5.54 -2.37
C CYS A 210 2.68 -4.82 -3.71
N TRP A 211 3.90 -4.65 -4.20
CA TRP A 211 4.14 -4.03 -5.49
C TRP A 211 4.65 -5.05 -6.49
N PHE A 212 3.91 -5.20 -7.57
CA PHE A 212 4.30 -6.03 -8.69
C PHE A 212 5.22 -5.21 -9.60
N CYS A 213 6.40 -5.76 -9.87
CA CYS A 213 7.46 -5.07 -10.59
C CYS A 213 7.73 -5.73 -11.94
N ARG A 214 8.09 -4.91 -12.93
CA ARG A 214 8.51 -5.34 -14.26
C ARG A 214 9.85 -4.71 -14.62
N LYS A 215 10.53 -5.28 -15.59
CA LYS A 215 11.75 -4.67 -16.15
C LYS A 215 11.39 -3.31 -16.76
N LEU A 216 12.21 -2.30 -16.49
CA LEU A 216 12.12 -1.02 -17.19
C LEU A 216 12.35 -1.29 -18.70
N SER A 217 11.40 -0.83 -19.52
CA SER A 217 11.61 -0.77 -20.96
C SER A 217 12.69 0.29 -21.22
N GLY A 218 13.75 -0.12 -21.85
CA GLY A 218 14.86 0.76 -22.27
C GLY A 218 14.42 1.84 -23.24
#